data_514bf30419cc2394d8fe300a6fe56ac7
#
_entry.id   514bf30419cc2394d8fe300a6fe56ac7
#
_cell.length_a   1.000
_cell.length_b   1.000
_cell.length_c   1.000
_cell.angle_alpha   90.00
_cell.angle_beta   90.00
_cell.angle_gamma   90.00
#
_symmetry.space_group_name_H-M   'P 1'
#
loop_
_entity.id
_entity.type
_entity.pdbx_description
1 polymer ?
#
loop_
_entity_poly.entity_id
_entity_poly.type
_entity_poly.pdbx_seq_one_letter_code
_entity_poly.pdbx_strand_id
1 'polypeptide(L)'
;MTTRIELKEMRFYAYHGVMPQETKVGNNFVVNLILTAVRSDELDDTINYAAVYEVVKEQMDIPSKLIEHAAGRILYALKERFPQLAAIELKLSKLNPPFGGDIHSASIILD
;
A
#
# COMPACT_ATOMS: atom_id res chain seq x y z
N MET A 1 -25.03 4.72 -5.92
CA MET A 1 -24.15 5.61 -5.14
C MET A 1 -22.89 4.86 -4.74
N THR A 2 -21.76 5.48 -4.88
CA THR A 2 -20.48 4.89 -4.46
C THR A 2 -19.98 5.53 -3.17
N THR A 3 -19.15 4.77 -2.45
CA THR A 3 -18.43 5.24 -1.27
C THR A 3 -16.95 5.15 -1.55
N ARG A 4 -16.19 6.19 -1.22
CA ARG A 4 -14.74 6.15 -1.26
C ARG A 4 -14.24 6.08 0.17
N ILE A 5 -13.40 5.07 0.42
CA ILE A 5 -12.81 4.83 1.74
C ILE A 5 -11.33 5.15 1.63
N GLU A 6 -10.86 6.02 2.50
CA GLU A 6 -9.47 6.45 2.49
C GLU A 6 -8.75 5.91 3.72
N LEU A 7 -7.65 5.16 3.49
CA LEU A 7 -6.74 4.76 4.55
C LEU A 7 -5.47 5.57 4.38
N LYS A 8 -5.22 6.50 5.30
CA LYS A 8 -4.16 7.50 5.19
C LYS A 8 -3.00 7.17 6.09
N GLU A 9 -1.81 7.30 5.53
CA GLU A 9 -0.55 7.26 6.27
C GLU A 9 -0.35 5.98 7.06
N MET A 10 -0.58 4.83 6.41
CA MET A 10 -0.21 3.54 7.00
C MET A 10 1.30 3.43 6.98
N ARG A 11 1.91 3.35 8.13
CA ARG A 11 3.38 3.38 8.28
C ARG A 11 3.92 1.99 8.52
N PHE A 12 4.98 1.65 7.76
CA PHE A 12 5.64 0.34 7.87
C PHE A 12 7.14 0.52 7.81
N TYR A 13 7.85 -0.26 8.62
CA TYR A 13 9.28 -0.44 8.46
C TYR A 13 9.48 -1.69 7.61
N ALA A 14 10.13 -1.55 6.46
CA ALA A 14 10.20 -2.62 5.48
C ALA A 14 11.55 -2.64 4.76
N TYR A 15 11.80 -3.71 4.01
CA TYR A 15 13.10 -3.98 3.41
C TYR A 15 13.00 -4.02 1.89
N HIS A 16 12.43 -2.96 1.30
CA HIS A 16 12.31 -2.81 -0.15
C HIS A 16 13.38 -1.89 -0.67
N GLY A 17 14.10 -2.32 -1.69
CA GLY A 17 15.09 -1.48 -2.35
C GLY A 17 16.03 -2.25 -3.24
N VAL A 18 16.64 -1.54 -4.19
CA VAL A 18 17.55 -2.10 -5.18
C VAL A 18 18.93 -2.37 -4.56
N MET A 19 19.38 -1.52 -3.63
CA MET A 19 20.71 -1.62 -3.07
C MET A 19 20.77 -2.71 -1.98
N PRO A 20 21.85 -3.52 -1.95
CA PRO A 20 21.94 -4.62 -0.98
C PRO A 20 21.74 -4.21 0.47
N GLN A 21 22.20 -3.03 0.88
CA GLN A 21 22.05 -2.58 2.26
C GLN A 21 20.59 -2.30 2.61
N GLU A 22 19.73 -2.00 1.64
CA GLU A 22 18.32 -1.72 1.90
C GLU A 22 17.56 -2.97 2.33
N THR A 23 18.04 -4.17 1.96
CA THR A 23 17.45 -5.42 2.41
C THR A 23 17.96 -5.84 3.79
N LYS A 24 19.05 -5.23 4.26
CA LYS A 24 19.62 -5.52 5.58
C LYS A 24 19.20 -4.52 6.64
N VAL A 25 19.08 -3.23 6.26
CA VAL A 25 18.83 -2.14 7.21
C VAL A 25 17.38 -1.74 7.24
N GLY A 26 16.69 -1.82 6.13
CA GLY A 26 15.29 -1.41 6.04
C GLY A 26 15.12 0.11 5.97
N ASN A 27 13.89 0.54 5.81
CA ASN A 27 13.51 1.95 5.74
C ASN A 27 12.05 2.11 6.12
N ASN A 28 11.65 3.36 6.34
CA ASN A 28 10.26 3.70 6.62
C ASN A 28 9.50 3.93 5.31
N PHE A 29 8.34 3.29 5.23
CA PHE A 29 7.44 3.40 4.10
C PHE A 29 6.07 3.85 4.57
N VAL A 30 5.35 4.50 3.68
CA VAL A 30 3.98 4.96 3.93
C VAL A 30 3.09 4.48 2.80
N VAL A 31 1.95 3.88 3.15
CA VAL A 31 0.96 3.45 2.18
C VAL A 31 -0.31 4.26 2.38
N ASN A 32 -0.82 4.81 1.29
CA ASN A 32 -2.10 5.49 1.24
C ASN A 32 -3.00 4.77 0.24
N LEU A 33 -4.25 4.56 0.61
CA LEU A 33 -5.23 3.89 -0.22
C LEU A 33 -6.50 4.72 -0.33
N ILE A 34 -7.07 4.73 -1.53
CA ILE A 34 -8.44 5.17 -1.74
C ILE A 34 -9.18 4.01 -2.40
N LEU A 35 -10.19 3.50 -1.72
CA LEU A 35 -10.99 2.37 -2.17
C LEU A 35 -12.36 2.88 -2.57
N THR A 36 -12.84 2.45 -3.74
CA THR A 36 -14.19 2.81 -4.20
C THR A 36 -15.06 1.56 -4.22
N ALA A 37 -16.20 1.64 -3.57
CA ALA A 37 -17.17 0.55 -3.51
C ALA A 37 -18.59 1.09 -3.66
N VAL A 38 -19.53 0.20 -3.98
CA VAL A 38 -20.95 0.58 -3.94
C VAL A 38 -21.31 0.81 -2.48
N ARG A 39 -21.98 1.95 -2.23
CA ARG A 39 -22.39 2.28 -0.87
C ARG A 39 -23.38 1.25 -0.33
N SER A 40 -23.14 0.78 0.89
CA SER A 40 -24.05 -0.10 1.61
C SER A 40 -24.07 0.29 3.08
N ASP A 41 -25.27 0.23 3.67
CA ASP A 41 -25.43 0.40 5.11
C ASP A 41 -25.50 -0.95 5.83
N GLU A 42 -25.40 -2.05 5.07
CA GLU A 42 -25.39 -3.41 5.62
C GLU A 42 -23.98 -3.80 6.03
N LEU A 43 -23.83 -4.30 7.25
CA LEU A 43 -22.52 -4.65 7.79
C LEU A 43 -21.79 -5.68 6.95
N ASP A 44 -22.52 -6.68 6.40
CA ASP A 44 -21.93 -7.74 5.61
C ASP A 44 -21.47 -7.30 4.22
N ASP A 45 -22.00 -6.19 3.72
CA ASP A 45 -21.70 -5.69 2.37
C ASP A 45 -20.64 -4.59 2.38
N THR A 46 -20.34 -4.02 3.54
CA THR A 46 -19.36 -2.95 3.64
C THR A 46 -17.94 -3.52 3.65
N ILE A 47 -16.98 -2.68 3.26
CA ILE A 47 -15.57 -3.05 3.27
C ILE A 47 -15.04 -2.94 4.71
N ASN A 48 -14.47 -4.03 5.20
CA ASN A 48 -13.78 -4.02 6.50
C ASN A 48 -12.37 -3.49 6.31
N TYR A 49 -12.14 -2.21 6.61
CA TYR A 49 -10.84 -1.60 6.39
C TYR A 49 -9.75 -2.12 7.33
N ALA A 50 -10.11 -2.73 8.47
CA ALA A 50 -9.12 -3.41 9.30
C ALA A 50 -8.55 -4.64 8.57
N ALA A 51 -9.40 -5.36 7.83
CA ALA A 51 -8.96 -6.48 7.00
C ALA A 51 -8.10 -5.99 5.83
N VAL A 52 -8.44 -4.85 5.25
CA VAL A 52 -7.61 -4.21 4.21
C VAL A 52 -6.22 -3.91 4.75
N TYR A 53 -6.14 -3.32 5.94
CA TYR A 53 -4.85 -3.02 6.59
C TYR A 53 -4.00 -4.28 6.75
N GLU A 54 -4.61 -5.39 7.19
CA GLU A 54 -3.87 -6.64 7.38
C GLU A 54 -3.29 -7.18 6.07
N VAL A 55 -4.03 -7.06 4.96
CA VAL A 55 -3.52 -7.45 3.64
C VAL A 55 -2.32 -6.60 3.25
N VAL A 56 -2.40 -5.28 3.44
CA VAL A 56 -1.29 -4.38 3.15
C VAL A 56 -0.07 -4.77 3.99
N LYS A 57 -0.26 -4.99 5.28
CA LYS A 57 0.82 -5.36 6.19
C LYS A 57 1.50 -6.67 5.78
N GLU A 58 0.72 -7.70 5.42
CA GLU A 58 1.26 -8.98 4.95
C GLU A 58 2.19 -8.77 3.74
N GLN A 59 1.76 -7.94 2.79
CA GLN A 59 2.54 -7.72 1.57
C GLN A 59 3.77 -6.85 1.85
N MET A 60 3.66 -5.88 2.75
CA MET A 60 4.80 -5.04 3.11
C MET A 60 5.90 -5.82 3.83
N ASP A 61 5.56 -6.91 4.51
CA ASP A 61 6.53 -7.76 5.21
C ASP A 61 7.39 -8.60 4.26
N ILE A 62 7.02 -8.68 2.98
CA ILE A 62 7.80 -9.43 1.98
C ILE A 62 8.76 -8.47 1.28
N PRO A 63 10.08 -8.64 1.44
CA PRO A 63 11.04 -7.74 0.79
C PRO A 63 10.94 -7.78 -0.73
N SER A 64 11.13 -6.62 -1.35
CA SER A 64 11.16 -6.48 -2.81
C SER A 64 12.29 -5.56 -3.23
N LYS A 65 12.96 -5.89 -4.33
CA LYS A 65 14.02 -5.03 -4.86
C LYS A 65 13.47 -3.71 -5.42
N LEU A 66 12.25 -3.74 -5.96
CA LEU A 66 11.59 -2.56 -6.52
C LEU A 66 10.33 -2.24 -5.73
N ILE A 67 10.13 -0.97 -5.40
CA ILE A 67 8.91 -0.54 -4.72
C ILE A 67 7.69 -0.69 -5.64
N GLU A 68 7.89 -0.58 -6.97
CA GLU A 68 6.83 -0.85 -7.95
C GLU A 68 6.31 -2.28 -7.82
N HIS A 69 7.20 -3.22 -7.58
CA HIS A 69 6.83 -4.62 -7.39
C HIS A 69 6.03 -4.82 -6.10
N ALA A 70 6.49 -4.20 -5.01
CA ALA A 70 5.76 -4.25 -3.75
C ALA A 70 4.37 -3.62 -3.88
N ALA A 71 4.28 -2.46 -4.52
CA ALA A 71 3.00 -1.78 -4.76
C ALA A 71 2.06 -2.64 -5.60
N GLY A 72 2.57 -3.25 -6.68
CA GLY A 72 1.77 -4.13 -7.53
C GLY A 72 1.25 -5.35 -6.79
N ARG A 73 2.07 -5.92 -5.91
CA ARG A 73 1.69 -7.07 -5.08
C ARG A 73 0.56 -6.71 -4.12
N ILE A 74 0.63 -5.52 -3.50
CA ILE A 74 -0.44 -5.02 -2.62
C ILE A 74 -1.73 -4.85 -3.42
N LEU A 75 -1.65 -4.19 -4.56
CA LEU A 75 -2.81 -3.94 -5.41
C LEU A 75 -3.49 -5.25 -5.84
N TYR A 76 -2.69 -6.20 -6.30
CA TYR A 76 -3.21 -7.51 -6.71
C TYR A 76 -3.89 -8.24 -5.56
N ALA A 77 -3.25 -8.27 -4.38
CA ALA A 77 -3.80 -8.94 -3.21
C ALA A 77 -5.13 -8.33 -2.77
N LEU A 78 -5.23 -7.00 -2.84
CA LEU A 78 -6.47 -6.31 -2.49
C LEU A 78 -7.59 -6.63 -3.49
N LYS A 79 -7.28 -6.67 -4.78
CA LYS A 79 -8.26 -7.02 -5.81
C LYS A 79 -8.76 -8.46 -5.64
N GLU A 80 -7.88 -9.37 -5.25
CA GLU A 80 -8.27 -10.76 -5.00
C GLU A 80 -9.12 -10.92 -3.75
N ARG A 81 -8.72 -10.29 -2.65
CA ARG A 81 -9.40 -10.43 -1.35
C ARG A 81 -10.71 -9.65 -1.28
N PHE A 82 -10.83 -8.58 -2.05
CA PHE A 82 -11.98 -7.68 -2.01
C PHE A 82 -12.52 -7.44 -3.42
N PRO A 83 -13.09 -8.50 -4.07
CA PRO A 83 -13.54 -8.37 -5.46
C PRO A 83 -14.71 -7.41 -5.63
N GLN A 84 -15.39 -7.02 -4.54
CA GLN A 84 -16.48 -6.05 -4.57
C GLN A 84 -16.00 -4.61 -4.73
N LEU A 85 -14.68 -4.36 -4.63
CA LEU A 85 -14.14 -3.02 -4.86
C LEU A 85 -14.21 -2.67 -6.35
N ALA A 86 -14.77 -1.51 -6.65
CA ALA A 86 -14.87 -1.01 -8.03
C ALA A 86 -13.56 -0.39 -8.51
N ALA A 87 -12.81 0.24 -7.60
CA ALA A 87 -11.54 0.88 -7.93
C ALA A 87 -10.66 0.95 -6.69
N ILE A 88 -9.35 0.92 -6.91
CA ILE A 88 -8.33 1.07 -5.87
C ILE A 88 -7.28 2.04 -6.39
N GLU A 89 -6.97 3.08 -5.63
CA GLU A 89 -5.81 3.92 -5.88
C GLU A 89 -4.85 3.72 -4.72
N LEU A 90 -3.61 3.37 -5.04
CA LEU A 90 -2.58 3.06 -4.05
C LEU A 90 -1.38 3.98 -4.26
N LYS A 91 -0.87 4.55 -3.17
CA LYS A 91 0.37 5.30 -3.18
C LYS A 91 1.32 4.68 -2.16
N LEU A 92 2.44 4.16 -2.64
CA LEU A 92 3.50 3.62 -1.78
C LEU A 92 4.69 4.56 -1.83
N SER A 93 5.07 5.08 -0.67
CA SER A 93 6.15 6.07 -0.53
C SER A 93 7.30 5.48 0.28
N LYS A 94 8.52 5.68 -0.21
CA LYS A 94 9.75 5.43 0.55
C LYS A 94 10.21 6.77 1.09
N LEU A 95 10.34 6.88 2.41
CA LEU A 95 10.79 8.10 3.05
C LEU A 95 12.31 8.19 3.00
N ASN A 96 12.84 9.39 2.78
CA ASN A 96 14.28 9.66 2.77
C ASN A 96 15.05 8.62 1.96
N PRO A 97 14.76 8.46 0.65
CA PRO A 97 15.44 7.43 -0.15
C PRO A 97 16.96 7.66 -0.14
N PRO A 98 17.75 6.57 -0.01
CA PRO A 98 19.20 6.68 0.30
C PRO A 98 20.05 6.89 -0.96
N PHE A 99 19.85 7.99 -1.69
CA PHE A 99 20.66 8.31 -2.87
C PHE A 99 21.49 9.57 -2.72
N GLY A 100 21.53 10.14 -1.49
CA GLY A 100 22.37 11.29 -1.20
C GLY A 100 21.75 12.65 -1.49
N GLY A 101 20.50 12.70 -1.94
CA GLY A 101 19.79 13.95 -2.18
C GLY A 101 18.93 14.36 -1.00
N ASP A 102 18.54 15.62 -0.98
CA ASP A 102 17.62 16.14 0.02
C ASP A 102 16.19 16.07 -0.53
N ILE A 103 15.53 14.95 -0.25
CA ILE A 103 14.19 14.66 -0.73
C ILE A 103 13.39 13.97 0.36
N HIS A 104 12.15 14.41 0.57
CA HIS A 104 11.30 13.81 1.59
C HIS A 104 10.95 12.35 1.28
N SER A 105 10.53 12.08 0.07
CA SER A 105 10.06 10.75 -0.30
C SER A 105 10.08 10.55 -1.81
N ALA A 106 10.09 9.29 -2.21
CA ALA A 106 9.82 8.88 -3.58
C ALA A 106 8.63 7.94 -3.54
N SER A 107 7.68 8.08 -4.46
CA SER A 107 6.41 7.36 -4.41
C SER A 107 6.06 6.72 -5.74
N ILE A 108 5.35 5.59 -5.65
CA ILE A 108 4.71 4.91 -6.77
C ILE A 108 3.21 5.03 -6.56
N ILE A 109 2.49 5.44 -7.58
CA ILE A 109 1.03 5.53 -7.55
C ILE A 109 0.48 4.56 -8.60
N LEU A 110 -0.37 3.64 -8.15
CA LEU A 110 -1.02 2.64 -9.00
C LEU A 110 -2.53 2.72 -8.84
N ASP A 111 -3.26 2.37 -9.90
CA ASP A 111 -4.72 2.25 -9.86
C ASP A 111 -5.24 1.03 -10.64
#